data_3af0c3d5a143e341239bf863b2318b4d
#
_entry.id   3af0c3d5a143e341239bf863b2318b4d
#
_cell.length_a   1.000
_cell.length_b   1.000
_cell.length_c   1.000
_cell.angle_alpha   90.00
_cell.angle_beta   90.00
_cell.angle_gamma   90.00
#
_symmetry.space_group_name_H-M   'P 1'
#
loop_
_entity.id
_entity.type
_entity.pdbx_description
1 polymer ?
#
loop_
_entity_poly.entity_id
_entity_poly.type
_entity_poly.pdbx_seq_one_letter_code
_entity_poly.pdbx_strand_id
1 'polypeptide(L)' 'MTPHILDVVVLTRDLPAEGLRCGDLGSVVDLRGSDSFVVEFVAASGRTQALVTLGPNDIRAVADADL' A
#
# COMPACT_ATOMS: atom_id res chain seq x y z
N MET A 1 -10.28 9.08 -2.28
CA MET A 1 -9.31 8.62 -3.29
C MET A 1 -9.81 7.31 -3.91
N THR A 2 -9.69 7.17 -5.21
CA THR A 2 -9.98 5.91 -5.91
C THR A 2 -8.69 5.39 -6.50
N PRO A 3 -8.01 4.45 -5.83
CA PRO A 3 -6.74 3.92 -6.33
C PRO A 3 -6.89 3.16 -7.65
N HIS A 4 -5.87 3.27 -8.48
CA HIS A 4 -5.76 2.55 -9.74
C HIS A 4 -4.52 1.66 -9.71
N ILE A 5 -4.47 0.68 -10.60
CA ILE A 5 -3.29 -0.19 -10.74
C ILE A 5 -2.07 0.68 -11.03
N LEU A 6 -0.98 0.39 -10.33
CA LEU A 6 0.31 1.08 -10.35
C LEU A 6 0.35 2.41 -9.59
N ASP A 7 -0.76 2.83 -8.98
CA ASP A 7 -0.71 3.98 -8.08
C ASP A 7 0.17 3.67 -6.87
N VAL A 8 0.98 4.64 -6.48
CA VAL A 8 1.73 4.58 -5.23
C VAL A 8 0.83 5.08 -4.11
N VAL A 9 0.77 4.33 -3.03
CA VAL A 9 -0.07 4.64 -1.88
C VAL A 9 0.73 4.56 -0.59
N VAL A 10 0.21 5.18 0.46
CA VAL A 10 0.82 5.18 1.79
C VAL A 10 -0.07 4.39 2.74
N LEU A 11 0.53 3.49 3.49
CA LEU A 11 -0.17 2.71 4.50
C LEU A 11 -0.57 3.63 5.66
N THR A 12 -1.84 3.54 6.09
CA THR A 12 -2.38 4.43 7.12
C THR A 12 -2.33 3.85 8.53
N ARG A 13 -1.94 2.59 8.67
CA ARG A 13 -1.84 1.92 9.97
C ARG A 13 -0.72 0.89 9.94
N ASP A 14 -0.31 0.45 11.12
CA ASP A 14 0.68 -0.61 11.23
C ASP A 14 0.06 -1.96 10.87
N LEU A 15 0.86 -2.80 10.22
CA LEU A 15 0.51 -4.20 9.94
C LEU A 15 1.66 -5.06 10.46
N PRO A 16 1.74 -5.27 11.78
CA PRO A 16 2.90 -5.95 12.36
C PRO A 16 3.07 -7.40 11.90
N ALA A 17 1.98 -8.09 11.57
CA ALA A 17 2.06 -9.44 11.03
C ALA A 17 2.79 -9.49 9.69
N GLU A 18 2.78 -8.37 8.94
CA GLU A 18 3.44 -8.25 7.64
C GLU A 18 4.78 -7.52 7.73
N GLY A 19 5.17 -7.08 8.92
CA GLY A 19 6.37 -6.28 9.10
C GLY A 19 6.26 -4.88 8.55
N LEU A 20 5.05 -4.37 8.40
CA LEU A 20 4.79 -3.04 7.82
C LEU A 20 4.35 -2.05 8.87
N ARG A 21 4.62 -0.77 8.61
CA ARG A 21 4.29 0.33 9.51
C ARG A 21 3.50 1.41 8.78
N CYS A 22 2.69 2.13 9.54
CA CYS A 22 2.06 3.36 9.07
C CYS A 22 3.11 4.26 8.40
N GLY A 23 2.81 4.75 7.21
CA GLY A 23 3.74 5.56 6.44
C GLY A 23 4.52 4.80 5.38
N ASP A 24 4.51 3.48 5.40
CA ASP A 24 5.19 2.69 4.37
C ASP A 24 4.52 2.90 3.01
N LEU A 25 5.36 2.95 1.97
CA LEU A 25 4.90 3.15 0.59
C LEU A 25 4.71 1.80 -0.09
N GLY A 26 3.61 1.69 -0.85
CA GLY A 26 3.33 0.51 -1.66
C GLY A 26 2.77 0.89 -3.01
N SER A 27 2.62 -0.09 -3.88
CA SER A 27 2.01 0.09 -5.19
C SER A 27 0.80 -0.82 -5.33
N VAL A 28 -0.28 -0.28 -5.89
CA VAL A 28 -1.47 -1.08 -6.18
C VAL A 28 -1.17 -1.96 -7.38
N VAL A 29 -1.24 -3.28 -7.21
CA VAL A 29 -0.94 -4.24 -8.29
C VAL A 29 -2.17 -4.98 -8.78
N ASP A 30 -3.28 -4.95 -8.04
CA ASP A 30 -4.54 -5.56 -8.46
C ASP A 30 -5.69 -4.92 -7.71
N LEU A 31 -6.88 -5.06 -8.27
CA LEU A 31 -8.12 -4.59 -7.66
C LEU A 31 -9.00 -5.80 -7.37
N ARG A 32 -9.61 -5.83 -6.17
CA ARG A 32 -10.49 -6.92 -5.75
C ARG A 32 -11.85 -6.34 -5.40
N GLY A 33 -12.82 -6.54 -6.28
CA GLY A 33 -14.13 -5.96 -6.11
C GLY A 33 -14.08 -4.44 -6.22
N SER A 34 -14.99 -3.75 -5.56
CA SER A 34 -15.13 -2.29 -5.65
C SER A 34 -14.36 -1.56 -4.54
N ASP A 35 -13.90 -2.26 -3.51
CA ASP A 35 -13.36 -1.62 -2.29
C ASP A 35 -12.18 -2.36 -1.67
N SER A 36 -11.53 -3.24 -2.40
CA SER A 36 -10.33 -3.93 -1.95
C SER A 36 -9.23 -3.83 -2.98
N PHE A 37 -7.99 -3.64 -2.49
CA PHE A 37 -6.82 -3.40 -3.32
C PHE A 37 -5.70 -4.33 -2.88
N VAL A 38 -5.05 -4.97 -3.84
CA VAL A 38 -3.83 -5.73 -3.57
C VAL A 38 -2.66 -4.76 -3.72
N VAL A 39 -1.89 -4.59 -2.65
CA VAL A 39 -0.80 -3.63 -2.59
C VAL A 39 0.50 -4.37 -2.34
N GLU A 40 1.50 -4.09 -3.18
CA GLU A 40 2.84 -4.62 -3.04
C GLU A 40 3.73 -3.61 -2.30
N PHE A 41 4.36 -4.06 -1.23
CA PHE A 41 5.34 -3.29 -0.48
C PHE A 41 6.72 -3.87 -0.76
N VAL A 42 7.63 -3.03 -1.20
CA VAL A 42 8.96 -3.45 -1.65
C VAL A 42 10.01 -2.92 -0.68
N ALA A 43 10.88 -3.81 -0.22
CA ALA A 43 12.00 -3.41 0.64
C ALA A 43 13.03 -2.60 -0.14
N ALA A 44 13.91 -1.89 0.59
CA ALA A 44 14.96 -1.08 -0.03
C ALA A 44 15.88 -1.89 -0.94
N SER A 45 16.00 -3.20 -0.71
CA SER A 45 16.78 -4.11 -1.55
C SER A 45 16.14 -4.42 -2.91
N GLY A 46 14.89 -3.98 -3.14
CA GLY A 46 14.11 -4.30 -4.34
C GLY A 46 13.32 -5.60 -4.25
N ARG A 47 13.43 -6.33 -3.14
CA ARG A 47 12.66 -7.56 -2.93
C ARG A 47 11.25 -7.23 -2.46
N THR A 48 10.26 -7.99 -2.92
CA THR A 48 8.90 -7.87 -2.39
C THR A 48 8.92 -8.24 -0.90
N GLN A 49 8.56 -7.28 -0.06
CA GLN A 49 8.47 -7.47 1.37
C GLN A 49 7.14 -8.10 1.76
N ALA A 50 6.06 -7.61 1.17
CA ALA A 50 4.72 -8.11 1.45
C ALA A 50 3.77 -7.80 0.30
N LEU A 51 2.78 -8.65 0.13
CA LEU A 51 1.69 -8.47 -0.82
C LEU A 51 0.41 -8.61 0.00
N VAL A 52 -0.33 -7.52 0.17
CA VAL A 52 -1.42 -7.45 1.15
C VAL A 52 -2.69 -6.93 0.48
N THR A 53 -3.84 -7.53 0.80
CA THR A 53 -5.14 -7.01 0.37
C THR A 53 -5.65 -6.03 1.42
N LEU A 54 -5.92 -4.80 1.00
CA LEU A 54 -6.27 -3.70 1.89
C LEU A 54 -7.55 -3.02 1.44
N GLY A 55 -8.26 -2.43 2.40
CA GLY A 55 -9.44 -1.62 2.13
C GLY A 55 -9.08 -0.14 1.88
N PRO A 56 -10.09 0.68 1.50
CA PRO A 56 -9.84 2.07 1.14
C PRO A 56 -9.36 2.93 2.32
N ASN A 57 -9.64 2.53 3.55
CA ASN A 57 -9.20 3.27 4.74
C ASN A 57 -7.81 2.88 5.19
N ASP A 58 -7.24 1.82 4.63
CA ASP A 58 -5.91 1.34 4.99
C ASP A 58 -4.80 2.03 4.21
N ILE A 59 -5.17 2.75 3.15
CA ILE A 59 -4.22 3.42 2.27
C ILE A 59 -4.70 4.84 1.98
N ARG A 60 -3.75 5.71 1.65
CA ARG A 60 -4.03 7.07 1.21
C ARG A 60 -3.08 7.48 0.09
N ALA A 61 -3.41 8.55 -0.59
CA ALA A 61 -2.54 9.10 -1.62
C ALA A 61 -1.23 9.61 -1.02
N VAL A 62 -0.16 9.58 -1.80
CA VAL A 62 1.12 10.17 -1.43
C VAL A 62 0.98 11.68 -1.37
N ALA A 63 1.52 12.28 -0.31
CA ALA A 63 1.60 13.73 -0.15
C ALA A 63 3.06 14.17 -0.20
N ASP A 64 3.30 15.48 -0.37
CA ASP A 64 4.67 16.01 -0.43
C ASP A 64 5.49 15.64 0.81
N ALA A 65 4.86 15.58 1.98
CA ALA A 65 5.53 15.21 3.23
C ALA A 65 6.03 13.76 3.24
N ASP A 66 5.55 12.91 2.34
CA ASP A 66 5.97 11.51 2.25
C ASP A 66 7.24 11.33 1.40
N LEU A 67 7.68 12.38 0.72
CA LEU A 67 8.80 12.34 -0.23
C LEU A 67 10.15 12.84 0.41
#